data_045fecad0c08fd9c9659e10dc85c175b
#
_entry.id   045fecad0c08fd9c9659e10dc85c175b
#
_cell.length_a   1.000
_cell.length_b   1.000
_cell.length_c   1.000
_cell.angle_alpha   90.00
_cell.angle_beta   90.00
_cell.angle_gamma   90.00
#
_symmetry.space_group_name_H-M   'P 1'
#
loop_
_entity.id
_entity.type
_entity.pdbx_description
1 polymer ?
#
loop_
_entity_poly.entity_id
_entity_poly.type
_entity_poly.pdbx_seq_one_letter_code
_entity_poly.pdbx_strand_id
1 'polypeptide(L)'
;MTEAHVVGSLADEDKYFYNEEHGLPIITSLFRGHLGRDVLEIGAGTGTIAEWLVREGAHVTAVEPEPILARKIRAKFAAGDDVRVIEADSVGAYAALAAEARTFDTVLCVSVLEHIADDAREFAMAAAALRPGGRYLVFVPAMPLLYSRIDRETGHVRRYTKRRFRELCRGAGLEVVSLRYFEVLGILPYLVVYKLLRRPSITSSSTGVYNNVILPLSALVDKVLRGRLIGKNLVLVARKP
;
A
#
# COMPACT_ATOMS: atom_id res chain seq x y z
N MET A 1 -2.29 -22.66 -16.09
CA MET A 1 -2.39 -23.35 -14.76
C MET A 1 -1.64 -22.53 -13.72
N THR A 2 -2.11 -21.36 -13.29
CA THR A 2 -1.39 -20.54 -12.29
C THR A 2 -2.28 -19.55 -11.50
N GLU A 3 -3.58 -19.43 -11.80
CA GLU A 3 -4.44 -18.46 -11.11
C GLU A 3 -5.10 -19.00 -9.82
N ALA A 4 -5.26 -20.30 -9.66
CA ALA A 4 -5.98 -20.89 -8.53
C ALA A 4 -5.18 -20.95 -7.20
N HIS A 5 -3.84 -20.74 -7.22
CA HIS A 5 -2.99 -20.89 -6.02
C HIS A 5 -2.86 -19.60 -5.19
N VAL A 6 -3.15 -18.44 -5.78
CA VAL A 6 -3.08 -17.14 -5.08
C VAL A 6 -4.35 -16.89 -4.27
N VAL A 7 -5.51 -17.32 -4.76
CA VAL A 7 -6.82 -17.07 -4.14
C VAL A 7 -6.99 -17.73 -2.77
N GLY A 8 -6.47 -18.94 -2.57
CA GLY A 8 -6.53 -19.65 -1.28
C GLY A 8 -5.70 -19.00 -0.16
N SER A 9 -4.72 -18.13 -0.51
CA SER A 9 -3.82 -17.50 0.45
C SER A 9 -4.30 -16.10 0.90
N LEU A 10 -5.15 -15.44 0.11
CA LEU A 10 -5.66 -14.10 0.39
C LEU A 10 -6.93 -14.10 1.26
N ALA A 11 -7.60 -15.25 1.40
CA ALA A 11 -8.80 -15.39 2.22
C ALA A 11 -8.51 -15.51 3.73
N ASP A 12 -7.27 -15.80 4.12
CA ASP A 12 -6.86 -15.91 5.52
C ASP A 12 -6.48 -14.52 6.05
N GLU A 13 -7.36 -13.93 6.83
CA GLU A 13 -7.20 -12.62 7.49
C GLU A 13 -5.93 -12.52 8.36
N ASP A 14 -5.36 -13.65 8.77
CA ASP A 14 -4.15 -13.76 9.60
C ASP A 14 -2.82 -13.46 8.87
N LYS A 15 -2.84 -13.19 7.56
CA LYS A 15 -1.62 -13.02 6.76
C LYS A 15 -1.13 -11.59 6.57
N TYR A 16 -1.86 -10.60 7.05
CA TYR A 16 -1.40 -9.22 6.96
C TYR A 16 -0.29 -8.94 7.97
N PHE A 17 0.83 -8.38 7.49
CA PHE A 17 1.95 -7.95 8.34
C PHE A 17 1.55 -6.92 9.39
N TYR A 18 0.47 -6.17 9.13
CA TYR A 18 0.02 -5.08 9.97
C TYR A 18 -1.40 -5.37 10.43
N ASN A 19 -1.56 -5.61 11.74
CA ASN A 19 -2.88 -5.81 12.34
C ASN A 19 -3.66 -4.48 12.41
N GLU A 20 -4.99 -4.58 12.50
CA GLU A 20 -5.88 -3.42 12.56
C GLU A 20 -5.68 -2.59 13.83
N GLU A 21 -5.28 -3.22 14.93
CA GLU A 21 -5.20 -2.58 16.24
C GLU A 21 -3.99 -1.64 16.36
N HIS A 22 -2.80 -2.05 15.88
CA HIS A 22 -1.56 -1.29 16.07
C HIS A 22 -0.85 -0.95 14.76
N GLY A 23 -0.81 -1.88 13.81
CA GLY A 23 -0.07 -1.72 12.56
C GLY A 23 -0.71 -0.70 11.64
N LEU A 24 -2.01 -0.82 11.39
CA LEU A 24 -2.75 0.06 10.51
C LEU A 24 -2.74 1.53 10.98
N PRO A 25 -3.01 1.87 12.26
CA PRO A 25 -2.97 3.25 12.73
C PRO A 25 -1.61 3.92 12.50
N ILE A 26 -0.52 3.16 12.62
CA ILE A 26 0.82 3.68 12.36
C ILE A 26 0.99 4.01 10.88
N ILE A 27 0.61 3.09 9.97
CA ILE A 27 0.74 3.29 8.52
C ILE A 27 -0.14 4.45 8.06
N THR A 28 -1.40 4.48 8.47
CA THR A 28 -2.35 5.53 8.07
C THR A 28 -1.92 6.91 8.57
N SER A 29 -1.29 6.98 9.76
CA SER A 29 -0.72 8.22 10.29
C SER A 29 0.35 8.83 9.38
N LEU A 30 1.03 8.02 8.54
CA LEU A 30 2.02 8.50 7.59
C LEU A 30 1.41 9.36 6.48
N PHE A 31 0.12 9.20 6.22
CA PHE A 31 -0.61 9.81 5.11
C PHE A 31 -1.68 10.83 5.54
N ARG A 32 -2.13 10.82 6.80
CA ARG A 32 -3.24 11.66 7.29
C ARG A 32 -3.15 13.13 6.87
N GLY A 33 -2.00 13.76 6.96
CA GLY A 33 -1.78 15.16 6.56
C GLY A 33 -1.68 15.40 5.05
N HIS A 34 -1.87 14.37 4.24
CA HIS A 34 -1.71 14.42 2.79
C HIS A 34 -2.98 14.03 2.01
N LEU A 35 -4.04 13.64 2.73
CA LEU A 35 -5.31 13.26 2.13
C LEU A 35 -6.08 14.49 1.63
N GLY A 36 -6.75 14.34 0.49
CA GLY A 36 -7.81 15.21 0.04
C GLY A 36 -9.18 14.55 0.28
N ARG A 37 -10.24 15.13 -0.27
CA ARG A 37 -11.59 14.66 -0.07
C ARG A 37 -11.96 13.48 -0.96
N ASP A 38 -11.64 13.55 -2.25
CA ASP A 38 -11.89 12.47 -3.21
C ASP A 38 -10.65 11.57 -3.30
N VAL A 39 -10.75 10.35 -2.78
CA VAL A 39 -9.65 9.39 -2.69
C VAL A 39 -9.90 8.17 -3.56
N LEU A 40 -8.94 7.82 -4.41
CA LEU A 40 -8.87 6.56 -5.13
C LEU A 40 -7.89 5.63 -4.41
N GLU A 41 -8.37 4.53 -3.88
CA GLU A 41 -7.55 3.48 -3.28
C GLU A 41 -7.36 2.33 -4.28
N ILE A 42 -6.12 2.03 -4.61
CA ILE A 42 -5.75 0.92 -5.48
C ILE A 42 -5.35 -0.29 -4.63
N GLY A 43 -6.06 -1.42 -4.81
CA GLY A 43 -5.88 -2.65 -4.06
C GLY A 43 -6.42 -2.55 -2.63
N ALA A 44 -7.72 -2.34 -2.51
CA ALA A 44 -8.37 -2.08 -1.21
C ALA A 44 -8.44 -3.31 -0.29
N GLY A 45 -8.18 -4.53 -0.80
CA GLY A 45 -8.15 -5.75 -0.01
C GLY A 45 -9.47 -6.01 0.72
N THR A 46 -9.42 -6.07 2.05
CA THR A 46 -10.61 -6.23 2.90
C THR A 46 -11.36 -4.93 3.19
N GLY A 47 -10.90 -3.80 2.65
CA GLY A 47 -11.51 -2.48 2.84
C GLY A 47 -11.17 -1.80 4.17
N THR A 48 -10.13 -2.25 4.87
CA THR A 48 -9.74 -1.70 6.17
C THR A 48 -9.19 -0.27 6.05
N ILE A 49 -8.42 0.01 5.00
CA ILE A 49 -7.95 1.37 4.72
C ILE A 49 -9.10 2.24 4.20
N ALA A 50 -9.98 1.70 3.34
CA ALA A 50 -11.20 2.41 2.91
C ALA A 50 -12.05 2.87 4.10
N GLU A 51 -12.23 2.00 5.10
CA GLU A 51 -12.95 2.33 6.33
C GLU A 51 -12.27 3.47 7.11
N TRP A 52 -10.95 3.44 7.23
CA TRP A 52 -10.20 4.54 7.83
C TRP A 52 -10.38 5.85 7.03
N LEU A 53 -10.30 5.80 5.70
CA LEU A 53 -10.48 6.97 4.84
C LEU A 53 -11.87 7.61 5.01
N VAL A 54 -12.92 6.79 5.10
CA VAL A 54 -14.29 7.25 5.37
C VAL A 54 -14.37 7.94 6.74
N ARG A 55 -13.74 7.37 7.77
CA ARG A 55 -13.67 7.99 9.11
C ARG A 55 -12.90 9.32 9.11
N GLU A 56 -11.95 9.51 8.20
CA GLU A 56 -11.27 10.81 8.00
C GLU A 56 -12.10 11.78 7.13
N GLY A 57 -13.32 11.39 6.70
CA GLY A 57 -14.24 12.23 5.94
C GLY A 57 -14.00 12.25 4.43
N ALA A 58 -13.31 11.24 3.89
CA ALA A 58 -13.06 11.11 2.46
C ALA A 58 -14.21 10.42 1.72
N HIS A 59 -14.43 10.82 0.47
CA HIS A 59 -15.21 10.06 -0.52
C HIS A 59 -14.27 9.05 -1.18
N VAL A 60 -14.53 7.75 -0.99
CA VAL A 60 -13.60 6.69 -1.38
C VAL A 60 -14.08 5.98 -2.64
N THR A 61 -13.19 5.86 -3.63
CA THR A 61 -13.33 4.87 -4.71
C THR A 61 -12.31 3.77 -4.44
N ALA A 62 -12.79 2.61 -3.99
CA ALA A 62 -11.98 1.45 -3.65
C ALA A 62 -11.91 0.49 -4.83
N VAL A 63 -10.69 0.18 -5.30
CA VAL A 63 -10.42 -0.73 -6.41
C VAL A 63 -9.87 -2.04 -5.84
N GLU A 64 -10.51 -3.17 -6.18
CA GLU A 64 -10.08 -4.50 -5.74
C GLU A 64 -10.37 -5.53 -6.83
N PRO A 65 -9.35 -6.22 -7.37
CA PRO A 65 -9.54 -7.19 -8.45
C PRO A 65 -10.19 -8.51 -7.98
N GLU A 66 -10.02 -8.89 -6.71
CA GLU A 66 -10.52 -10.17 -6.21
C GLU A 66 -12.03 -10.07 -5.87
N PRO A 67 -12.93 -10.82 -6.57
CA PRO A 67 -14.38 -10.68 -6.38
C PRO A 67 -14.85 -10.96 -4.95
N ILE A 68 -14.16 -11.88 -4.23
CA ILE A 68 -14.51 -12.20 -2.84
C ILE A 68 -14.23 -11.01 -1.93
N LEU A 69 -13.06 -10.37 -2.11
CA LEU A 69 -12.68 -9.18 -1.33
C LEU A 69 -13.54 -7.97 -1.69
N ALA A 70 -13.81 -7.74 -2.98
CA ALA A 70 -14.71 -6.68 -3.44
C ALA A 70 -16.12 -6.81 -2.82
N ARG A 71 -16.65 -8.04 -2.70
CA ARG A 71 -17.91 -8.29 -1.99
C ARG A 71 -17.81 -8.00 -0.50
N LYS A 72 -16.70 -8.38 0.17
CA LYS A 72 -16.46 -8.04 1.58
C LYS A 72 -16.45 -6.52 1.80
N ILE A 73 -15.80 -5.75 0.91
CA ILE A 73 -15.79 -4.29 0.98
C ILE A 73 -17.25 -3.77 0.86
N ARG A 74 -18.01 -4.20 -0.15
CA ARG A 74 -19.41 -3.76 -0.32
C ARG A 74 -20.29 -4.10 0.89
N ALA A 75 -20.06 -5.23 1.54
CA ALA A 75 -20.81 -5.63 2.75
C ALA A 75 -20.40 -4.85 4.00
N LYS A 76 -19.20 -4.27 4.04
CA LYS A 76 -18.68 -3.49 5.17
C LYS A 76 -19.33 -2.10 5.27
N PHE A 77 -19.78 -1.54 4.14
CA PHE A 77 -20.33 -0.19 4.07
C PHE A 77 -21.84 -0.21 3.88
N ALA A 78 -22.55 0.65 4.62
CA ALA A 78 -24.00 0.80 4.52
C ALA A 78 -24.40 1.59 3.26
N ALA A 79 -25.67 1.46 2.85
CA ALA A 79 -26.23 2.31 1.82
C ALA A 79 -26.23 3.77 2.30
N GLY A 80 -25.44 4.61 1.64
CA GLY A 80 -25.26 6.02 2.02
C GLY A 80 -23.85 6.37 2.50
N ASP A 81 -23.00 5.38 2.75
CA ASP A 81 -21.58 5.64 2.96
C ASP A 81 -20.92 6.12 1.64
N ASP A 82 -20.01 7.05 1.76
CA ASP A 82 -19.30 7.66 0.63
C ASP A 82 -18.21 6.71 0.04
N VAL A 83 -18.62 5.46 -0.28
CA VAL A 83 -17.73 4.43 -0.85
C VAL A 83 -18.30 3.86 -2.14
N ARG A 84 -17.50 3.95 -3.20
CA ARG A 84 -17.72 3.26 -4.46
C ARG A 84 -16.71 2.12 -4.60
N VAL A 85 -17.16 0.89 -4.88
CA VAL A 85 -16.28 -0.27 -5.08
C VAL A 85 -16.23 -0.63 -6.57
N ILE A 86 -15.01 -0.65 -7.13
CA ILE A 86 -14.73 -1.09 -8.50
C ILE A 86 -14.01 -2.44 -8.42
N GLU A 87 -14.68 -3.49 -8.94
CA GLU A 87 -14.12 -4.84 -9.04
C GLU A 87 -13.36 -4.98 -10.36
N ALA A 88 -12.09 -4.60 -10.32
CA ALA A 88 -11.18 -4.63 -11.47
C ALA A 88 -9.72 -4.56 -11.00
N ASP A 89 -8.77 -4.90 -11.87
CA ASP A 89 -7.37 -4.53 -11.67
C ASP A 89 -7.18 -3.02 -11.86
N SER A 90 -5.99 -2.52 -11.53
CA SER A 90 -5.71 -1.08 -11.63
C SER A 90 -5.90 -0.55 -13.04
N VAL A 91 -5.50 -1.31 -14.07
CA VAL A 91 -5.61 -0.90 -15.49
C VAL A 91 -7.07 -0.75 -15.89
N GLY A 92 -7.91 -1.73 -15.58
CA GLY A 92 -9.34 -1.69 -15.86
C GLY A 92 -10.06 -0.57 -15.11
N ALA A 93 -9.70 -0.39 -13.84
CA ALA A 93 -10.26 0.68 -13.00
C ALA A 93 -9.90 2.07 -13.53
N TYR A 94 -8.63 2.34 -13.85
CA TYR A 94 -8.23 3.63 -14.43
C TYR A 94 -8.89 3.89 -15.78
N ALA A 95 -9.05 2.86 -16.62
CA ALA A 95 -9.74 3.02 -17.91
C ALA A 95 -11.22 3.40 -17.73
N ALA A 96 -11.93 2.74 -16.80
CA ALA A 96 -13.32 3.06 -16.47
C ALA A 96 -13.47 4.48 -15.92
N LEU A 97 -12.60 4.86 -14.99
CA LEU A 97 -12.62 6.20 -14.38
C LEU A 97 -12.28 7.31 -15.36
N ALA A 98 -11.37 7.05 -16.30
CA ALA A 98 -11.04 7.98 -17.40
C ALA A 98 -12.23 8.17 -18.35
N ALA A 99 -12.97 7.11 -18.68
CA ALA A 99 -14.18 7.19 -19.50
C ALA A 99 -15.28 8.02 -18.82
N GLU A 100 -15.32 8.04 -17.49
CA GLU A 100 -16.22 8.88 -16.67
C GLU A 100 -15.68 10.30 -16.42
N ALA A 101 -14.50 10.65 -16.94
CA ALA A 101 -13.78 11.90 -16.66
C ALA A 101 -13.57 12.15 -15.14
N ARG A 102 -13.47 11.08 -14.34
CA ARG A 102 -13.28 11.16 -12.88
C ARG A 102 -11.83 11.46 -12.56
N THR A 103 -11.64 12.43 -11.65
CA THR A 103 -10.34 12.79 -11.11
C THR A 103 -10.40 12.87 -9.59
N PHE A 104 -9.24 12.75 -8.95
CA PHE A 104 -9.12 12.59 -7.50
C PHE A 104 -8.15 13.61 -6.89
N ASP A 105 -8.37 13.94 -5.63
CA ASP A 105 -7.42 14.72 -4.84
C ASP A 105 -6.24 13.84 -4.38
N THR A 106 -6.53 12.55 -4.17
CA THR A 106 -5.54 11.58 -3.70
C THR A 106 -5.71 10.25 -4.42
N VAL A 107 -4.60 9.67 -4.88
CA VAL A 107 -4.49 8.25 -5.20
C VAL A 107 -3.65 7.60 -4.11
N LEU A 108 -4.14 6.51 -3.52
CA LEU A 108 -3.48 5.77 -2.45
C LEU A 108 -3.19 4.33 -2.90
N CYS A 109 -1.96 3.86 -2.66
CA CYS A 109 -1.50 2.52 -3.01
C CYS A 109 -0.63 1.98 -1.86
N VAL A 110 -1.20 1.09 -1.04
CA VAL A 110 -0.53 0.55 0.16
C VAL A 110 -0.34 -0.95 0.00
N SER A 111 0.92 -1.39 -0.08
CA SER A 111 1.31 -2.80 -0.25
C SER A 111 0.67 -3.47 -1.48
N VAL A 112 0.62 -2.76 -2.60
CA VAL A 112 0.06 -3.23 -3.88
C VAL A 112 1.03 -3.05 -5.03
N LEU A 113 1.76 -1.95 -5.09
CA LEU A 113 2.63 -1.63 -6.22
C LEU A 113 3.73 -2.71 -6.45
N GLU A 114 4.16 -3.39 -5.40
CA GLU A 114 5.11 -4.51 -5.46
C GLU A 114 4.59 -5.72 -6.24
N HIS A 115 3.28 -5.83 -6.43
CA HIS A 115 2.63 -6.88 -7.23
C HIS A 115 2.45 -6.47 -8.70
N ILE A 116 2.56 -5.18 -9.01
CA ILE A 116 2.34 -4.63 -10.35
C ILE A 116 3.64 -4.72 -11.17
N ALA A 117 3.61 -5.49 -12.26
CA ALA A 117 4.79 -5.70 -13.10
C ALA A 117 5.23 -4.41 -13.81
N ASP A 118 4.29 -3.63 -14.36
CA ASP A 118 4.55 -2.35 -15.04
C ASP A 118 4.25 -1.17 -14.09
N ASP A 119 5.17 -0.94 -13.17
CA ASP A 119 5.08 0.16 -12.22
C ASP A 119 5.19 1.56 -12.87
N ALA A 120 5.82 1.66 -14.04
CA ALA A 120 5.88 2.92 -14.77
C ALA A 120 4.52 3.30 -15.35
N ARG A 121 3.79 2.32 -15.91
CA ARG A 121 2.42 2.50 -16.38
C ARG A 121 1.48 2.86 -15.22
N GLU A 122 1.62 2.19 -14.07
CA GLU A 122 0.83 2.49 -12.87
C GLU A 122 1.01 3.95 -12.43
N PHE A 123 2.25 4.45 -12.38
CA PHE A 123 2.53 5.85 -12.05
C PHE A 123 1.94 6.84 -13.06
N ALA A 124 1.99 6.51 -14.35
CA ALA A 124 1.40 7.35 -15.39
C ALA A 124 -0.13 7.42 -15.27
N MET A 125 -0.78 6.28 -15.00
CA MET A 125 -2.24 6.21 -14.79
C MET A 125 -2.67 6.95 -13.52
N ALA A 126 -1.94 6.78 -12.41
CA ALA A 126 -2.18 7.51 -11.18
C ALA A 126 -2.04 9.03 -11.39
N ALA A 127 -1.00 9.48 -12.09
CA ALA A 127 -0.82 10.89 -12.44
C ALA A 127 -1.95 11.43 -13.31
N ALA A 128 -2.44 10.63 -14.27
CA ALA A 128 -3.58 11.03 -15.11
C ALA A 128 -4.86 11.19 -14.29
N ALA A 129 -5.12 10.29 -13.34
CA ALA A 129 -6.31 10.30 -12.49
C ALA A 129 -6.28 11.42 -11.42
N LEU A 130 -5.12 11.99 -11.13
CA LEU A 130 -5.02 13.10 -10.17
C LEU A 130 -5.45 14.44 -10.77
N ARG A 131 -6.09 15.27 -9.97
CA ARG A 131 -6.29 16.71 -10.23
C ARG A 131 -4.94 17.46 -10.13
N PRO A 132 -4.77 18.62 -10.77
CA PRO A 132 -3.65 19.51 -10.46
C PRO A 132 -3.57 19.78 -8.94
N GLY A 133 -2.37 19.68 -8.36
CA GLY A 133 -2.16 19.74 -6.91
C GLY A 133 -2.46 18.47 -6.13
N GLY A 134 -3.11 17.48 -6.76
CA GLY A 134 -3.42 16.16 -6.14
C GLY A 134 -2.19 15.34 -5.81
N ARG A 135 -2.33 14.34 -4.94
CA ARG A 135 -1.21 13.57 -4.39
C ARG A 135 -1.32 12.08 -4.66
N TYR A 136 -0.19 11.48 -5.01
CA TYR A 136 -0.02 10.03 -5.04
C TYR A 136 0.74 9.58 -3.79
N LEU A 137 0.10 8.75 -2.98
CA LEU A 137 0.58 8.24 -1.70
C LEU A 137 0.87 6.76 -1.85
N VAL A 138 2.12 6.35 -1.60
CA VAL A 138 2.53 4.94 -1.79
C VAL A 138 3.29 4.44 -0.57
N PHE A 139 2.94 3.22 -0.13
CA PHE A 139 3.66 2.47 0.87
C PHE A 139 4.02 1.09 0.31
N VAL A 140 5.31 0.74 0.28
CA VAL A 140 5.80 -0.50 -0.33
C VAL A 140 7.01 -1.07 0.40
N PRO A 141 7.29 -2.39 0.28
CA PRO A 141 8.53 -2.98 0.75
C PRO A 141 9.75 -2.37 0.03
N ALA A 142 10.73 -2.01 0.84
CA ALA A 142 11.99 -1.41 0.42
C ALA A 142 13.15 -2.40 0.45
N MET A 143 14.33 -1.92 0.01
CA MET A 143 15.59 -2.63 0.05
C MET A 143 15.56 -3.94 -0.74
N PRO A 144 15.87 -3.94 -2.05
CA PRO A 144 15.94 -5.16 -2.88
C PRO A 144 16.79 -6.26 -2.26
N LEU A 145 17.80 -5.90 -1.45
CA LEU A 145 18.63 -6.86 -0.72
C LEU A 145 17.83 -7.72 0.26
N LEU A 146 16.67 -7.25 0.76
CA LEU A 146 15.77 -7.99 1.63
C LEU A 146 14.83 -8.93 0.86
N TYR A 147 14.80 -8.88 -0.48
CA TYR A 147 13.94 -9.78 -1.27
C TYR A 147 14.22 -11.24 -0.93
N SER A 148 13.19 -11.98 -0.58
CA SER A 148 13.30 -13.31 0.00
C SER A 148 12.25 -14.28 -0.56
N ARG A 149 12.18 -15.48 0.00
CA ARG A 149 11.19 -16.48 -0.38
C ARG A 149 9.75 -15.98 -0.13
N ILE A 150 9.51 -15.29 0.99
CA ILE A 150 8.18 -14.80 1.32
C ILE A 150 7.68 -13.76 0.31
N ASP A 151 8.56 -12.90 -0.20
CA ASP A 151 8.17 -11.95 -1.25
C ASP A 151 7.65 -12.68 -2.51
N ARG A 152 8.31 -13.79 -2.90
CA ARG A 152 7.86 -14.60 -4.05
C ARG A 152 6.54 -15.31 -3.77
N GLU A 153 6.38 -15.88 -2.57
CA GLU A 153 5.18 -16.62 -2.16
C GLU A 153 3.96 -15.70 -2.02
N THR A 154 4.19 -14.43 -1.67
CA THR A 154 3.13 -13.39 -1.65
C THR A 154 2.93 -12.71 -3.00
N GLY A 155 3.67 -13.08 -4.04
CA GLY A 155 3.51 -12.53 -5.39
C GLY A 155 4.20 -11.20 -5.62
N HIS A 156 5.13 -10.79 -4.76
CA HIS A 156 5.92 -9.59 -5.01
C HIS A 156 6.86 -9.81 -6.18
N VAL A 157 6.80 -8.93 -7.17
CA VAL A 157 7.75 -8.95 -8.30
C VAL A 157 9.04 -8.20 -7.98
N ARG A 158 9.00 -7.27 -7.01
CA ARG A 158 10.17 -6.47 -6.58
C ARG A 158 10.02 -5.84 -5.23
N ARG A 159 11.14 -5.31 -4.72
CA ARG A 159 11.22 -4.31 -3.65
C ARG A 159 11.80 -3.02 -4.18
N TYR A 160 11.49 -1.90 -3.55
CA TYR A 160 11.76 -0.57 -4.08
C TYR A 160 12.99 0.10 -3.47
N THR A 161 13.55 1.04 -4.24
CA THR A 161 14.58 1.98 -3.81
C THR A 161 14.12 3.42 -4.01
N LYS A 162 14.69 4.36 -3.25
CA LYS A 162 14.43 5.80 -3.46
C LYS A 162 14.77 6.26 -4.88
N ARG A 163 15.81 5.65 -5.48
CA ARG A 163 16.18 5.95 -6.87
C ARG A 163 15.05 5.59 -7.83
N ARG A 164 14.51 4.34 -7.73
CA ARG A 164 13.41 3.89 -8.59
C ARG A 164 12.18 4.80 -8.46
N PHE A 165 11.80 5.19 -7.27
CA PHE A 165 10.66 6.11 -7.09
C PHE A 165 10.90 7.48 -7.71
N ARG A 166 12.12 8.05 -7.62
CA ARG A 166 12.42 9.32 -8.30
C ARG A 166 12.34 9.20 -9.83
N GLU A 167 12.76 8.05 -10.38
CA GLU A 167 12.67 7.76 -11.81
C GLU A 167 11.19 7.66 -12.24
N LEU A 168 10.35 6.92 -11.49
CA LEU A 168 8.93 6.77 -11.73
C LEU A 168 8.18 8.10 -11.66
N CYS A 169 8.41 8.88 -10.61
CA CYS A 169 7.80 10.22 -10.47
C CYS A 169 8.18 11.13 -11.65
N ARG A 170 9.46 11.15 -12.02
CA ARG A 170 9.92 11.97 -13.17
C ARG A 170 9.25 11.53 -14.46
N GLY A 171 9.16 10.21 -14.72
CA GLY A 171 8.51 9.66 -15.92
C GLY A 171 7.02 9.97 -16.00
N ALA A 172 6.35 10.08 -14.86
CA ALA A 172 4.92 10.40 -14.76
C ALA A 172 4.63 11.90 -14.58
N GLY A 173 5.63 12.78 -14.57
CA GLY A 173 5.45 14.21 -14.35
C GLY A 173 5.02 14.59 -12.93
N LEU A 174 5.33 13.74 -11.94
CA LEU A 174 5.01 13.98 -10.53
C LEU A 174 6.22 14.57 -9.78
N GLU A 175 5.95 15.51 -8.88
CA GLU A 175 6.95 16.06 -7.97
C GLU A 175 7.03 15.24 -6.68
N VAL A 176 8.24 14.88 -6.25
CA VAL A 176 8.45 14.21 -4.96
C VAL A 176 8.36 15.22 -3.83
N VAL A 177 7.28 15.17 -3.03
CA VAL A 177 7.08 15.97 -1.83
C VAL A 177 7.83 15.36 -0.64
N SER A 178 7.69 14.05 -0.45
CA SER A 178 8.38 13.30 0.60
C SER A 178 8.71 11.89 0.12
N LEU A 179 9.92 11.43 0.40
CA LEU A 179 10.35 10.07 0.09
C LEU A 179 11.28 9.59 1.20
N ARG A 180 10.75 8.75 2.09
CA ARG A 180 11.43 8.32 3.29
C ARG A 180 11.36 6.83 3.49
N TYR A 181 12.38 6.26 4.09
CA TYR A 181 12.32 4.92 4.62
C TYR A 181 11.46 4.89 5.89
N PHE A 182 10.90 3.74 6.15
CA PHE A 182 10.12 3.47 7.34
C PHE A 182 10.46 2.08 7.87
N GLU A 183 10.34 1.92 9.21
CA GLU A 183 10.49 0.64 9.89
C GLU A 183 11.94 0.11 9.89
N VAL A 184 12.85 0.95 10.43
CA VAL A 184 14.28 0.62 10.51
C VAL A 184 14.54 -0.59 11.42
N LEU A 185 13.84 -0.71 12.56
CA LEU A 185 14.03 -1.83 13.50
C LEU A 185 13.46 -3.15 12.96
N GLY A 186 12.54 -3.10 12.00
CA GLY A 186 12.00 -4.29 11.34
C GLY A 186 12.99 -5.01 10.42
N ILE A 187 14.11 -4.36 10.06
CA ILE A 187 15.12 -4.95 9.14
C ILE A 187 15.75 -6.19 9.76
N LEU A 188 16.21 -6.11 11.00
CA LEU A 188 16.94 -7.20 11.64
C LEU A 188 16.06 -8.45 11.86
N PRO A 189 14.86 -8.34 12.46
CA PRO A 189 13.95 -9.49 12.55
C PRO A 189 13.62 -10.10 11.20
N TYR A 190 13.39 -9.26 10.18
CA TYR A 190 13.12 -9.74 8.82
C TYR A 190 14.29 -10.55 8.25
N LEU A 191 15.51 -10.04 8.38
CA LEU A 191 16.73 -10.73 7.93
C LEU A 191 16.90 -12.08 8.62
N VAL A 192 16.73 -12.12 9.95
CA VAL A 192 16.90 -13.35 10.71
C VAL A 192 15.82 -14.37 10.35
N VAL A 193 14.56 -13.98 10.41
CA VAL A 193 13.43 -14.91 10.26
C VAL A 193 13.28 -15.40 8.82
N TYR A 194 13.27 -14.47 7.85
CA TYR A 194 12.89 -14.81 6.48
C TYR A 194 14.07 -15.05 5.54
N LYS A 195 15.23 -14.45 5.81
CA LYS A 195 16.39 -14.63 4.94
C LYS A 195 17.38 -15.66 5.48
N LEU A 196 17.68 -15.67 6.78
CA LEU A 196 18.63 -16.60 7.39
C LEU A 196 17.94 -17.92 7.75
N LEU A 197 16.87 -17.88 8.54
CA LEU A 197 16.12 -19.07 8.97
C LEU A 197 15.15 -19.61 7.91
N ARG A 198 14.94 -18.86 6.81
CA ARG A 198 14.10 -19.23 5.66
C ARG A 198 12.71 -19.71 6.05
N ARG A 199 12.13 -19.17 7.13
CA ARG A 199 10.78 -19.55 7.56
C ARG A 199 9.75 -19.23 6.47
N PRO A 200 8.87 -20.17 6.10
CA PRO A 200 8.00 -20.02 4.94
C PRO A 200 6.71 -19.25 5.22
N SER A 201 6.39 -18.97 6.47
CA SER A 201 5.11 -18.33 6.83
C SER A 201 5.24 -17.38 8.02
N ILE A 202 4.35 -16.40 8.03
CA ILE A 202 4.10 -15.52 9.15
C ILE A 202 3.19 -16.30 10.11
N THR A 203 3.60 -16.43 11.37
CA THR A 203 2.75 -17.04 12.41
C THR A 203 2.07 -15.95 13.22
N SER A 204 0.85 -16.19 13.69
CA SER A 204 0.07 -15.24 14.51
C SER A 204 0.83 -14.76 15.76
N SER A 205 1.62 -15.62 16.40
CA SER A 205 2.46 -15.25 17.54
C SER A 205 3.61 -14.31 17.16
N SER A 206 4.21 -14.47 15.97
CA SER A 206 5.29 -13.57 15.51
C SER A 206 4.76 -12.20 15.07
N THR A 207 3.54 -12.14 14.52
CA THR A 207 2.86 -10.88 14.20
C THR A 207 2.46 -10.09 15.42
N GLY A 208 2.06 -10.74 16.51
CA GLY A 208 1.71 -10.08 17.77
C GLY A 208 2.89 -9.27 18.35
N VAL A 209 4.03 -9.91 18.59
CA VAL A 209 5.23 -9.21 19.08
C VAL A 209 5.69 -8.11 18.13
N TYR A 210 5.62 -8.40 16.84
CA TYR A 210 6.03 -7.43 15.82
C TYR A 210 5.16 -6.17 15.85
N ASN A 211 3.84 -6.30 15.80
CA ASN A 211 2.92 -5.17 15.76
C ASN A 211 2.84 -4.41 17.09
N ASN A 212 2.96 -5.11 18.22
CA ASN A 212 2.77 -4.50 19.54
C ASN A 212 4.05 -3.89 20.12
N VAL A 213 5.23 -4.31 19.67
CA VAL A 213 6.51 -3.87 20.24
C VAL A 213 7.43 -3.28 19.17
N ILE A 214 7.77 -4.07 18.13
CA ILE A 214 8.81 -3.67 17.17
C ILE A 214 8.34 -2.49 16.31
N LEU A 215 7.12 -2.54 15.80
CA LEU A 215 6.61 -1.50 14.91
C LEU A 215 6.40 -0.16 15.61
N PRO A 216 5.78 -0.05 16.80
CA PRO A 216 5.68 1.21 17.54
C PRO A 216 7.05 1.80 17.91
N LEU A 217 7.98 0.96 18.37
CA LEU A 217 9.34 1.38 18.69
C LEU A 217 10.08 1.85 17.43
N SER A 218 9.93 1.14 16.32
CA SER A 218 10.48 1.54 15.03
C SER A 218 9.93 2.88 14.56
N ALA A 219 8.61 3.10 14.70
CA ALA A 219 7.99 4.37 14.35
C ALA A 219 8.54 5.55 15.16
N LEU A 220 8.86 5.33 16.44
CA LEU A 220 9.50 6.34 17.30
C LEU A 220 10.93 6.64 16.82
N VAL A 221 11.74 5.61 16.55
CA VAL A 221 13.10 5.76 16.03
C VAL A 221 13.09 6.44 14.65
N ASP A 222 12.15 6.07 13.78
CA ASP A 222 12.01 6.66 12.44
C ASP A 222 11.66 8.15 12.49
N LYS A 223 10.92 8.63 13.50
CA LYS A 223 10.69 10.07 13.73
C LYS A 223 12.01 10.82 13.99
N VAL A 224 12.90 10.25 14.77
CA VAL A 224 14.22 10.83 15.07
C VAL A 224 15.11 10.80 13.83
N LEU A 225 15.20 9.65 13.18
CA LEU A 225 16.01 9.44 11.97
C LEU A 225 15.41 10.10 10.70
N ARG A 226 14.14 10.51 10.76
CA ARG A 226 13.38 11.10 9.64
C ARG A 226 13.37 10.21 8.39
N GLY A 227 13.52 8.90 8.53
CA GLY A 227 13.54 7.94 7.43
C GLY A 227 14.64 8.20 6.38
N ARG A 228 15.78 8.81 6.78
CA ARG A 228 16.83 9.23 5.82
C ARG A 228 17.71 8.08 5.36
N LEU A 229 18.04 7.15 6.25
CA LEU A 229 19.10 6.17 6.05
C LEU A 229 18.60 4.89 5.38
N ILE A 230 17.88 4.07 6.15
CA ILE A 230 17.39 2.74 5.76
C ILE A 230 16.04 2.46 6.43
N GLY A 231 15.28 1.51 5.89
CA GLY A 231 14.04 1.00 6.48
C GLY A 231 13.48 -0.14 5.65
N LYS A 232 12.73 -1.02 6.26
CA LYS A 232 12.13 -2.19 5.60
C LYS A 232 11.13 -1.78 4.52
N ASN A 233 10.53 -0.61 4.67
CA ASN A 233 9.54 -0.05 3.75
C ASN A 233 9.94 1.33 3.25
N LEU A 234 9.33 1.77 2.16
CA LEU A 234 9.39 3.12 1.59
C LEU A 234 8.01 3.75 1.59
N VAL A 235 7.98 5.02 1.96
CA VAL A 235 6.80 5.89 1.95
C VAL A 235 7.06 7.01 0.96
N LEU A 236 6.21 7.12 -0.04
CA LEU A 236 6.22 8.21 -1.03
C LEU A 236 5.00 9.08 -0.86
N VAL A 237 5.20 10.37 -0.88
CA VAL A 237 4.20 11.40 -1.17
C VAL A 237 4.69 12.14 -2.41
N ALA A 238 3.99 11.97 -3.52
CA ALA A 238 4.23 12.72 -4.74
C ALA A 238 3.05 13.64 -5.03
N ARG A 239 3.26 14.71 -5.78
CA ARG A 239 2.24 15.71 -6.14
C ARG A 239 2.22 15.89 -7.65
N LYS A 240 1.03 15.99 -8.23
CA LYS A 240 0.84 16.49 -9.59
C LYS A 240 0.95 18.02 -9.57
N PRO A 241 1.83 18.62 -10.37
CA PRO A 241 1.93 20.09 -10.51
C PRO A 241 0.62 20.78 -10.85
#